data_0ecd03b77c68484610e9caa5c51a971f
#
_entry.id   0ecd03b77c68484610e9caa5c51a971f
#
_cell.length_a   1.000
_cell.length_b   1.000
_cell.length_c   1.000
_cell.angle_alpha   90.00
_cell.angle_beta   90.00
_cell.angle_gamma   90.00
#
_symmetry.space_group_name_H-M   'P 1'
#
loop_
_entity.id
_entity.type
_entity.pdbx_description
1 polymer ?
#
loop_
_entity_poly.entity_id
_entity_poly.type
_entity_poly.pdbx_seq_one_letter_code
_entity_poly.pdbx_strand_id
1 'polypeptide(L)'
;FGNVVEVQLDNGANVFRVKASDMKGNPISVQPNSISIMQGAKVGSAPLPYYIGISAWDSRYEKSVFMPLSGLEKNQLLPAEGYLLTEKTMNDIHPGNEEDKIIIPVYQADEFVEGNSSVLYEYVADVELSGLEIDRYIPANSSVEVKLSVDTSEMMDMEIHFPDLDLTINKHLDTSRHQSVTEASERVQRDLRLAEKSLGYLQSKGVDTRDEFRMLNTVEMEDECSQEKKMVLQHLKELYRRIEQMQLKQKLDDEEENLKTWLQQLKRHQLHYGNLETESHIKELERAVNRAVFHRDLGKMQELVDEISSIDYNMAKADHMRACYYKFMREIEDKEKWHGQDAARSHLEILGKLLKENAPIEEQEEETQILWMLYKSQEDKAESVSNENEDSSQLLYH
;
A
#
# COMPACT_ATOMS: atom_id res chain seq x y z
N PHE A 1 42.57 -22.66 28.41
CA PHE A 1 43.23 -21.43 28.84
C PHE A 1 42.37 -20.27 28.34
N GLY A 2 41.75 -19.49 29.26
CA GLY A 2 40.99 -18.29 28.92
C GLY A 2 41.76 -17.06 29.39
N ASN A 3 41.87 -16.04 28.53
CA ASN A 3 42.36 -14.73 28.94
C ASN A 3 41.18 -13.82 29.19
N VAL A 4 41.19 -13.10 30.30
CA VAL A 4 40.23 -12.04 30.60
C VAL A 4 40.82 -10.75 30.05
N VAL A 5 40.02 -10.04 29.23
CA VAL A 5 40.40 -8.73 28.70
C VAL A 5 39.46 -7.69 29.30
N GLU A 6 40.02 -6.72 30.01
CA GLU A 6 39.23 -5.58 30.50
C GLU A 6 39.10 -4.56 29.40
N VAL A 7 37.87 -4.13 29.14
CA VAL A 7 37.57 -3.09 28.15
C VAL A 7 36.74 -1.98 28.81
N GLN A 8 37.06 -0.73 28.48
CA GLN A 8 36.22 0.41 28.87
C GLN A 8 35.01 0.46 27.95
N LEU A 9 33.85 0.63 28.55
CA LEU A 9 32.59 0.75 27.82
C LEU A 9 32.13 2.21 27.83
N ASP A 10 31.66 2.68 26.68
CA ASP A 10 30.95 3.95 26.58
C ASP A 10 29.46 3.77 26.92
N ASN A 11 28.79 4.82 27.40
CA ASN A 11 27.34 4.76 27.61
C ASN A 11 26.62 4.45 26.31
N GLY A 12 25.78 3.42 26.34
CA GLY A 12 25.06 2.92 25.18
C GLY A 12 25.61 1.60 24.63
N ALA A 13 25.38 1.35 23.35
CA ALA A 13 25.75 0.09 22.70
C ALA A 13 27.24 0.10 22.29
N ASN A 14 28.01 -0.83 22.85
CA ASN A 14 29.41 -1.08 22.52
C ASN A 14 29.52 -2.36 21.71
N VAL A 15 29.97 -2.27 20.46
CA VAL A 15 30.10 -3.41 19.56
C VAL A 15 31.57 -3.77 19.38
N PHE A 16 31.97 -4.92 19.86
CA PHE A 16 33.32 -5.46 19.75
C PHE A 16 33.38 -6.50 18.64
N ARG A 17 34.31 -6.33 17.71
CA ARG A 17 34.58 -7.35 16.68
C ARG A 17 35.67 -8.28 17.12
N VAL A 18 35.36 -9.56 17.14
CA VAL A 18 36.32 -10.61 17.49
C VAL A 18 37.04 -11.06 16.20
N LYS A 19 38.37 -10.93 16.22
CA LYS A 19 39.23 -11.44 15.14
C LYS A 19 40.26 -12.39 15.73
N ALA A 20 40.49 -13.50 15.08
CA ALA A 20 41.57 -14.42 15.41
C ALA A 20 42.45 -14.64 14.19
N SER A 21 43.74 -14.85 14.45
CA SER A 21 44.72 -15.25 13.44
C SER A 21 45.59 -16.37 13.96
N ASP A 22 46.10 -17.21 13.07
CA ASP A 22 47.08 -18.22 13.38
C ASP A 22 48.46 -17.60 13.69
N MET A 23 49.40 -18.42 14.11
CA MET A 23 50.77 -17.96 14.42
C MET A 23 51.51 -17.40 13.17
N LYS A 24 50.96 -17.58 11.97
CA LYS A 24 51.50 -17.05 10.71
C LYS A 24 50.77 -15.80 10.26
N GLY A 25 49.77 -15.31 11.01
CA GLY A 25 49.00 -14.12 10.72
C GLY A 25 47.79 -14.35 9.80
N ASN A 26 47.43 -15.58 9.43
CA ASN A 26 46.27 -15.86 8.63
C ASN A 26 44.99 -15.74 9.43
N PRO A 27 43.90 -15.14 8.92
CA PRO A 27 42.66 -15.01 9.64
C PRO A 27 41.98 -16.37 9.84
N ILE A 28 41.52 -16.61 11.09
CA ILE A 28 40.73 -17.77 11.50
C ILE A 28 39.29 -17.33 11.70
N SER A 29 38.32 -18.11 11.17
CA SER A 29 36.89 -17.87 11.42
C SER A 29 36.56 -18.05 12.89
N VAL A 30 35.86 -17.06 13.45
CA VAL A 30 35.46 -17.04 14.88
C VAL A 30 33.94 -16.92 14.98
N GLN A 31 33.33 -17.65 15.89
CA GLN A 31 31.91 -17.48 16.24
C GLN A 31 31.77 -17.36 17.76
N PRO A 32 31.13 -16.30 18.29
CA PRO A 32 30.60 -15.15 17.54
C PRO A 32 31.73 -14.23 17.01
N ASN A 33 31.54 -13.63 15.85
CA ASN A 33 32.50 -12.67 15.29
C ASN A 33 32.29 -11.23 15.79
N SER A 34 31.20 -11.00 16.54
CA SER A 34 30.92 -9.74 17.22
C SER A 34 30.25 -10.00 18.59
N ILE A 35 30.55 -9.13 19.55
CA ILE A 35 29.93 -9.11 20.86
C ILE A 35 29.42 -7.70 21.10
N SER A 36 28.12 -7.55 21.40
CA SER A 36 27.53 -6.29 21.80
C SER A 36 27.32 -6.23 23.29
N ILE A 37 27.87 -5.18 23.93
CA ILE A 37 27.70 -4.92 25.37
C ILE A 37 27.05 -3.55 25.50
N MET A 38 25.92 -3.49 26.22
CA MET A 38 25.25 -2.24 26.50
C MET A 38 25.53 -1.77 27.91
N GLN A 39 26.16 -0.60 28.03
CA GLN A 39 26.46 0.04 29.32
C GLN A 39 25.45 1.16 29.58
N GLY A 40 24.90 1.17 30.81
CA GLY A 40 23.93 2.20 31.22
C GLY A 40 22.49 1.90 30.85
N ALA A 41 22.21 0.78 30.18
CA ALA A 41 20.84 0.31 30.04
C ALA A 41 20.32 -0.13 31.41
N LYS A 42 19.23 0.49 31.88
CA LYS A 42 18.45 -0.14 32.95
C LYS A 42 18.05 -1.52 32.41
N VAL A 43 18.39 -2.57 33.14
CA VAL A 43 17.86 -3.91 32.85
C VAL A 43 16.34 -3.78 32.89
N GLY A 44 15.67 -3.82 31.74
CA GLY A 44 14.22 -3.71 31.77
C GLY A 44 13.52 -3.32 30.48
N SER A 45 14.22 -2.93 29.42
CA SER A 45 13.52 -2.67 28.15
C SER A 45 13.60 -3.91 27.26
N ALA A 46 12.51 -4.67 27.19
CA ALA A 46 12.40 -5.75 26.21
C ALA A 46 12.26 -5.13 24.80
N PRO A 47 12.88 -5.72 23.78
CA PRO A 47 12.60 -5.33 22.40
C PRO A 47 11.24 -5.90 21.97
N LEU A 48 10.50 -5.18 21.13
CA LEU A 48 9.31 -5.70 20.47
C LEU A 48 9.67 -6.93 19.65
N PRO A 49 9.02 -8.07 19.86
CA PRO A 49 9.33 -9.29 19.09
C PRO A 49 8.72 -9.26 17.68
N TYR A 50 7.78 -8.37 17.41
CA TYR A 50 7.00 -8.26 16.18
C TYR A 50 6.93 -6.83 15.66
N TYR A 51 6.61 -6.69 14.38
CA TYR A 51 6.04 -5.46 13.84
C TYR A 51 4.59 -5.35 14.33
N ILE A 52 4.19 -4.15 14.77
CA ILE A 52 2.81 -3.86 15.10
C ILE A 52 2.25 -2.92 14.04
N GLY A 53 1.04 -3.19 13.59
CA GLY A 53 0.38 -2.43 12.55
C GLY A 53 -1.13 -2.53 12.66
N ILE A 54 -1.81 -1.82 11.80
CA ILE A 54 -3.27 -1.82 11.70
C ILE A 54 -3.72 -2.37 10.35
N SER A 55 -4.99 -2.75 10.28
CA SER A 55 -5.66 -3.01 9.01
C SER A 55 -6.20 -1.71 8.47
N ALA A 56 -5.72 -1.29 7.31
CA ALA A 56 -6.24 -0.12 6.61
C ALA A 56 -6.45 -0.43 5.13
N TRP A 57 -7.33 0.33 4.49
CA TRP A 57 -7.58 0.20 3.07
C TRP A 57 -6.44 0.83 2.27
N ASP A 58 -5.95 0.12 1.29
CA ASP A 58 -4.98 0.66 0.35
C ASP A 58 -5.57 0.66 -1.06
N SER A 59 -5.80 1.85 -1.61
CA SER A 59 -6.37 2.04 -2.95
C SER A 59 -5.49 1.48 -4.07
N ARG A 60 -4.17 1.36 -3.85
CA ARG A 60 -3.24 0.75 -4.82
C ARG A 60 -3.50 -0.73 -5.02
N TYR A 61 -4.00 -1.40 -3.97
CA TYR A 61 -4.28 -2.82 -3.94
C TYR A 61 -5.77 -3.14 -3.92
N GLU A 62 -6.64 -2.11 -3.78
CA GLU A 62 -8.11 -2.22 -3.66
C GLU A 62 -8.55 -3.24 -2.59
N LYS A 63 -7.87 -3.24 -1.46
CA LYS A 63 -8.13 -4.16 -0.35
C LYS A 63 -7.60 -3.62 0.98
N SER A 64 -8.05 -4.24 2.07
CA SER A 64 -7.47 -4.00 3.40
C SER A 64 -6.14 -4.72 3.55
N VAL A 65 -5.11 -3.96 3.86
CA VAL A 65 -3.73 -4.44 3.98
C VAL A 65 -3.20 -4.23 5.40
N PHE A 66 -2.17 -4.98 5.76
CA PHE A 66 -1.41 -4.72 6.96
C PHE A 66 -0.51 -3.50 6.75
N MET A 67 -0.76 -2.45 7.52
CA MET A 67 0.06 -1.25 7.55
C MET A 67 0.85 -1.20 8.84
N PRO A 68 2.19 -1.40 8.80
CA PRO A 68 3.02 -1.29 9.99
C PRO A 68 3.05 0.15 10.48
N LEU A 69 3.00 0.34 11.80
CA LEU A 69 3.14 1.64 12.43
C LEU A 69 4.62 2.01 12.52
N SER A 70 4.99 3.13 11.92
CA SER A 70 6.37 3.63 11.96
C SER A 70 6.75 3.98 13.41
N GLY A 71 7.77 3.36 13.94
CA GLY A 71 8.20 3.43 15.34
C GLY A 71 7.87 2.18 16.18
N LEU A 72 7.07 1.24 15.64
CA LEU A 72 6.77 -0.06 16.26
C LEU A 72 7.29 -1.22 15.42
N GLU A 73 8.50 -1.08 14.93
CA GLU A 73 9.19 -2.13 14.19
C GLU A 73 9.72 -3.23 15.12
N LYS A 74 9.91 -4.41 14.56
CA LYS A 74 10.56 -5.52 15.25
C LYS A 74 11.93 -5.12 15.80
N ASN A 75 12.21 -5.48 17.05
CA ASN A 75 13.39 -5.12 17.83
C ASN A 75 13.46 -3.67 18.33
N GLN A 76 12.41 -2.87 18.15
CA GLN A 76 12.31 -1.57 18.79
C GLN A 76 12.25 -1.73 20.31
N LEU A 77 13.02 -0.94 21.07
CA LEU A 77 13.04 -1.02 22.53
C LEU A 77 11.80 -0.35 23.14
N LEU A 78 11.18 -1.03 24.11
CA LEU A 78 10.06 -0.49 24.88
C LEU A 78 10.51 0.50 25.96
N PRO A 79 9.74 1.55 26.32
CA PRO A 79 8.47 1.90 25.68
C PRO A 79 8.70 2.46 24.28
N ALA A 80 7.75 2.25 23.39
CA ALA A 80 7.82 2.69 22.01
C ALA A 80 6.48 3.28 21.56
N GLU A 81 6.53 4.16 20.58
CA GLU A 81 5.35 4.79 19.97
C GLU A 81 5.43 4.63 18.45
N GLY A 82 4.32 4.27 17.84
CA GLY A 82 4.20 4.17 16.41
C GLY A 82 3.09 5.04 15.86
N TYR A 83 3.27 5.46 14.63
CA TYR A 83 2.39 6.43 13.98
C TYR A 83 1.98 5.95 12.61
N LEU A 84 0.72 6.20 12.25
CA LEU A 84 0.22 6.19 10.90
C LEU A 84 -0.49 7.52 10.64
N LEU A 85 0.01 8.25 9.67
CA LEU A 85 -0.50 9.56 9.28
C LEU A 85 -1.26 9.42 7.97
N THR A 86 -2.37 10.16 7.81
CA THR A 86 -3.10 10.31 6.53
C THR A 86 -4.05 9.18 6.11
N GLU A 87 -4.70 8.51 7.06
CA GLU A 87 -5.87 7.71 6.73
C GLU A 87 -7.15 8.59 6.70
N LYS A 88 -8.20 8.08 6.07
CA LYS A 88 -9.49 8.79 6.00
C LYS A 88 -10.62 7.92 6.53
N THR A 89 -11.59 8.57 7.21
CA THR A 89 -12.83 7.88 7.57
C THR A 89 -13.65 7.58 6.32
N MET A 90 -14.37 6.48 6.36
CA MET A 90 -15.24 6.08 5.28
C MET A 90 -16.66 6.53 5.45
N ASN A 91 -17.11 6.48 6.67
CA ASN A 91 -18.50 6.72 7.01
C ASN A 91 -18.60 7.94 7.89
N ASP A 92 -19.77 8.55 7.85
CA ASP A 92 -20.19 9.55 8.81
C ASP A 92 -20.36 8.93 10.20
N ILE A 93 -19.91 9.63 11.24
CA ILE A 93 -20.15 9.22 12.63
C ILE A 93 -20.97 10.31 13.31
N HIS A 94 -22.20 9.98 13.69
CA HIS A 94 -23.12 10.89 14.35
C HIS A 94 -23.03 10.77 15.87
N PRO A 95 -22.86 11.88 16.60
CA PRO A 95 -22.87 11.85 18.06
C PRO A 95 -24.15 11.22 18.63
N GLY A 96 -23.96 10.29 19.56
CA GLY A 96 -25.06 9.58 20.20
C GLY A 96 -25.62 8.40 19.43
N ASN A 97 -25.12 8.09 18.25
CA ASN A 97 -25.50 6.89 17.51
C ASN A 97 -24.52 5.75 17.80
N GLU A 98 -25.00 4.68 18.43
CA GLU A 98 -24.19 3.50 18.77
C GLU A 98 -23.84 2.67 17.54
N GLU A 99 -24.66 2.73 16.47
CA GLU A 99 -24.44 1.96 15.24
C GLU A 99 -23.35 2.56 14.36
N ASP A 100 -23.10 3.87 14.46
CA ASP A 100 -22.02 4.53 13.74
C ASP A 100 -20.69 4.24 14.43
N LYS A 101 -19.83 3.45 13.78
CA LYS A 101 -18.57 2.95 14.37
C LYS A 101 -17.40 3.08 13.42
N ILE A 102 -16.25 3.37 14.00
CA ILE A 102 -14.94 3.14 13.36
C ILE A 102 -14.29 2.00 14.10
N ILE A 103 -13.87 0.97 13.37
CA ILE A 103 -13.12 -0.17 13.91
C ILE A 103 -11.72 -0.14 13.31
N ILE A 104 -10.71 -0.10 14.16
CA ILE A 104 -9.29 -0.15 13.78
C ILE A 104 -8.72 -1.46 14.29
N PRO A 105 -8.64 -2.52 13.45
CA PRO A 105 -8.07 -3.79 13.84
C PRO A 105 -6.56 -3.69 13.93
N VAL A 106 -5.99 -4.10 15.06
CA VAL A 106 -4.55 -4.14 15.32
C VAL A 106 -4.04 -5.55 15.08
N TYR A 107 -2.92 -5.65 14.38
CA TYR A 107 -2.25 -6.90 14.04
C TYR A 107 -0.78 -6.85 14.41
N GLN A 108 -0.19 -8.03 14.58
CA GLN A 108 1.26 -8.19 14.72
C GLN A 108 1.81 -9.17 13.70
N ALA A 109 3.06 -8.96 13.29
CA ALA A 109 3.72 -9.76 12.26
C ALA A 109 5.20 -9.98 12.60
N ASP A 110 5.67 -11.22 12.50
CA ASP A 110 7.10 -11.54 12.56
C ASP A 110 7.87 -10.95 11.38
N GLU A 111 7.27 -11.09 10.20
CA GLU A 111 7.68 -10.54 8.91
C GLU A 111 6.41 -10.19 8.14
N PHE A 112 6.48 -9.19 7.29
CA PHE A 112 5.35 -8.81 6.45
C PHE A 112 5.81 -8.54 5.01
N VAL A 113 4.85 -8.65 4.09
CA VAL A 113 5.00 -8.26 2.69
C VAL A 113 4.07 -7.09 2.45
N GLU A 114 4.60 -6.00 1.92
CA GLU A 114 3.82 -4.81 1.59
C GLU A 114 2.65 -5.16 0.66
N GLY A 115 1.48 -4.65 0.97
CA GLY A 115 0.27 -4.89 0.20
C GLY A 115 -0.43 -6.22 0.48
N ASN A 116 0.07 -7.07 1.39
CA ASN A 116 -0.65 -8.26 1.80
C ASN A 116 -1.79 -7.95 2.76
N SER A 117 -2.88 -8.71 2.66
CA SER A 117 -4.03 -8.59 3.55
C SER A 117 -3.65 -8.78 5.01
N SER A 118 -4.19 -7.92 5.88
CA SER A 118 -4.00 -7.96 7.33
C SER A 118 -4.42 -9.30 7.96
N VAL A 119 -5.44 -9.97 7.40
CA VAL A 119 -5.94 -11.29 7.85
C VAL A 119 -4.86 -12.37 7.89
N LEU A 120 -3.80 -12.25 7.09
CA LEU A 120 -2.69 -13.21 7.08
C LEU A 120 -1.84 -13.16 8.34
N TYR A 121 -1.88 -12.06 9.07
CA TYR A 121 -1.06 -11.81 10.26
C TYR A 121 -1.80 -12.18 11.54
N GLU A 122 -1.18 -11.98 12.67
CA GLU A 122 -1.76 -12.32 13.96
C GLU A 122 -2.58 -11.14 14.48
N TYR A 123 -3.85 -11.38 14.72
CA TYR A 123 -4.76 -10.39 15.27
C TYR A 123 -4.47 -10.15 16.75
N VAL A 124 -4.42 -8.90 17.15
CA VAL A 124 -4.21 -8.45 18.54
C VAL A 124 -5.51 -8.01 19.16
N ALA A 125 -6.15 -6.98 18.64
CA ALA A 125 -7.38 -6.41 19.16
C ALA A 125 -8.06 -5.51 18.13
N ASP A 126 -9.37 -5.26 18.29
CA ASP A 126 -10.07 -4.17 17.62
C ASP A 126 -10.11 -2.95 18.53
N VAL A 127 -9.80 -1.78 18.01
CA VAL A 127 -10.08 -0.49 18.64
C VAL A 127 -11.36 0.06 18.01
N GLU A 128 -12.42 0.10 18.82
CA GLU A 128 -13.72 0.59 18.39
C GLU A 128 -13.96 2.00 18.90
N LEU A 129 -14.39 2.89 18.02
CA LEU A 129 -14.88 4.21 18.32
C LEU A 129 -16.33 4.29 17.85
N SER A 130 -17.27 4.46 18.76
CA SER A 130 -18.69 4.62 18.43
C SER A 130 -19.15 6.07 18.54
N GLY A 131 -20.27 6.38 17.93
CA GLY A 131 -20.89 7.69 18.04
C GLY A 131 -21.29 8.07 19.48
N LEU A 132 -21.39 7.10 20.40
CA LEU A 132 -21.64 7.39 21.83
C LEU A 132 -20.44 8.08 22.52
N GLU A 133 -19.25 7.96 21.97
CA GLU A 133 -18.00 8.41 22.58
C GLU A 133 -17.52 9.75 22.02
N ILE A 134 -18.24 10.30 21.05
CA ILE A 134 -17.94 11.59 20.44
C ILE A 134 -19.00 12.62 20.75
N ASP A 135 -18.60 13.89 20.83
CA ASP A 135 -19.46 15.03 21.11
C ASP A 135 -19.82 15.86 19.86
N ARG A 136 -19.23 15.51 18.72
CA ARG A 136 -19.41 16.22 17.44
C ARG A 136 -19.44 15.24 16.27
N TYR A 137 -20.08 15.69 15.19
CA TYR A 137 -20.17 14.94 13.95
C TYR A 137 -18.81 14.80 13.27
N ILE A 138 -18.45 13.59 12.84
CA ILE A 138 -17.27 13.28 12.04
C ILE A 138 -17.74 12.91 10.63
N PRO A 139 -17.52 13.75 9.61
CA PRO A 139 -17.89 13.44 8.24
C PRO A 139 -17.06 12.26 7.68
N ALA A 140 -17.62 11.54 6.72
CA ALA A 140 -16.84 10.66 5.87
C ALA A 140 -15.71 11.43 5.16
N ASN A 141 -14.62 10.76 4.87
CA ASN A 141 -13.36 11.33 4.32
C ASN A 141 -12.63 12.32 5.25
N SER A 142 -12.99 12.38 6.54
CA SER A 142 -12.19 13.12 7.52
C SER A 142 -10.81 12.50 7.68
N SER A 143 -9.76 13.34 7.74
CA SER A 143 -8.39 12.88 8.00
C SER A 143 -8.29 12.26 9.40
N VAL A 144 -7.62 11.11 9.49
CA VAL A 144 -7.38 10.38 10.75
C VAL A 144 -5.90 10.10 10.88
N GLU A 145 -5.37 10.46 12.03
CA GLU A 145 -4.02 10.11 12.46
C GLU A 145 -4.11 9.10 13.62
N VAL A 146 -3.37 8.03 13.53
CA VAL A 146 -3.33 6.99 14.56
C VAL A 146 -1.95 6.95 15.19
N LYS A 147 -1.92 7.05 16.51
CA LYS A 147 -0.73 6.83 17.33
C LYS A 147 -0.98 5.65 18.26
N LEU A 148 -0.08 4.68 18.26
CA LEU A 148 -0.12 3.55 19.19
C LEU A 148 1.12 3.60 20.08
N SER A 149 0.91 3.62 21.40
CA SER A 149 1.96 3.58 22.41
C SER A 149 2.01 2.20 23.04
N VAL A 150 3.21 1.64 23.22
CA VAL A 150 3.45 0.36 23.89
C VAL A 150 4.39 0.60 25.06
N ASP A 151 3.96 0.28 26.26
CA ASP A 151 4.75 0.47 27.47
C ASP A 151 5.73 -0.68 27.72
N THR A 152 6.51 -0.60 28.79
CA THR A 152 7.47 -1.64 29.18
C THR A 152 6.83 -2.96 29.63
N SER A 153 5.52 -2.99 29.85
CA SER A 153 4.73 -4.16 30.19
C SER A 153 3.93 -4.69 29.01
N GLU A 154 4.21 -4.18 27.79
CA GLU A 154 3.51 -4.49 26.54
C GLU A 154 2.02 -4.08 26.54
N MET A 155 1.62 -3.18 27.45
CA MET A 155 0.29 -2.58 27.43
C MET A 155 0.22 -1.55 26.28
N MET A 156 -0.89 -1.54 25.59
CA MET A 156 -1.09 -0.71 24.37
C MET A 156 -2.18 0.32 24.59
N ASP A 157 -1.88 1.57 24.25
CA ASP A 157 -2.81 2.67 24.23
C ASP A 157 -2.83 3.32 22.84
N MET A 158 -4.01 3.48 22.25
CA MET A 158 -4.18 4.11 20.94
C MET A 158 -4.79 5.52 21.11
N GLU A 159 -4.14 6.47 20.48
CA GLU A 159 -4.65 7.82 20.28
C GLU A 159 -5.13 7.96 18.83
N ILE A 160 -6.39 8.34 18.65
CA ILE A 160 -7.01 8.58 17.35
C ILE A 160 -7.26 10.09 17.27
N HIS A 161 -6.59 10.75 16.35
CA HIS A 161 -6.67 12.20 16.16
C HIS A 161 -7.32 12.53 14.82
N PHE A 162 -8.30 13.44 14.86
CA PHE A 162 -8.97 14.01 13.69
C PHE A 162 -8.52 15.46 13.53
N PRO A 163 -7.48 15.75 12.73
CA PRO A 163 -6.89 17.09 12.65
C PRO A 163 -7.88 18.17 12.22
N ASP A 164 -8.73 17.86 11.25
CA ASP A 164 -9.73 18.81 10.72
C ASP A 164 -10.80 19.22 11.75
N LEU A 165 -10.98 18.43 12.80
CA LEU A 165 -11.99 18.62 13.84
C LEU A 165 -11.38 19.02 15.19
N ASP A 166 -10.06 19.05 15.33
CA ASP A 166 -9.34 19.21 16.60
C ASP A 166 -9.92 18.27 17.69
N LEU A 167 -10.11 17.01 17.30
CA LEU A 167 -10.68 15.96 18.17
C LEU A 167 -9.67 14.85 18.37
N THR A 168 -9.37 14.54 19.62
CA THR A 168 -8.47 13.44 19.99
C THR A 168 -9.18 12.48 20.94
N ILE A 169 -9.10 11.20 20.67
CA ILE A 169 -9.73 10.14 21.45
C ILE A 169 -8.67 9.11 21.83
N ASN A 170 -8.63 8.77 23.11
CA ASN A 170 -7.69 7.78 23.65
C ASN A 170 -8.42 6.48 23.98
N LYS A 171 -7.86 5.37 23.56
CA LYS A 171 -8.37 4.02 23.77
C LYS A 171 -7.28 3.13 24.36
N HIS A 172 -7.64 2.41 25.40
CA HIS A 172 -6.78 1.34 25.94
C HIS A 172 -7.11 0.02 25.25
N LEU A 173 -6.06 -0.69 24.77
CA LEU A 173 -6.23 -2.01 24.17
C LEU A 173 -6.05 -3.09 25.26
N ASP A 174 -7.13 -3.82 25.53
CA ASP A 174 -7.07 -4.96 26.42
C ASP A 174 -6.60 -6.22 25.64
N THR A 175 -5.28 -6.37 25.55
CA THR A 175 -4.65 -7.53 24.88
C THR A 175 -4.77 -8.83 25.69
N SER A 176 -5.15 -8.73 26.98
CA SER A 176 -5.36 -9.90 27.84
C SER A 176 -6.75 -10.51 27.72
N ARG A 177 -7.69 -9.76 27.15
CA ARG A 177 -9.06 -10.19 26.97
C ARG A 177 -9.14 -11.24 25.85
N HIS A 178 -9.56 -12.44 26.22
CA HIS A 178 -9.94 -13.42 25.20
C HIS A 178 -11.17 -12.93 24.45
N GLN A 179 -11.03 -12.83 23.13
CA GLN A 179 -12.15 -12.49 22.24
C GLN A 179 -13.31 -13.47 22.46
N SER A 180 -14.51 -12.97 22.64
CA SER A 180 -15.71 -13.81 22.71
C SER A 180 -15.94 -14.54 21.38
N VAL A 181 -16.67 -15.65 21.42
CA VAL A 181 -17.04 -16.39 20.19
C VAL A 181 -17.81 -15.50 19.22
N THR A 182 -18.66 -14.60 19.75
CA THR A 182 -19.45 -13.66 18.93
C THR A 182 -18.53 -12.63 18.24
N GLU A 183 -17.63 -11.98 18.97
CA GLU A 183 -16.67 -11.01 18.40
C GLU A 183 -15.76 -11.66 17.35
N ALA A 184 -15.33 -12.91 17.60
CA ALA A 184 -14.54 -13.67 16.63
C ALA A 184 -15.34 -13.97 15.36
N SER A 185 -16.63 -14.29 15.49
CA SER A 185 -17.52 -14.55 14.36
C SER A 185 -17.78 -13.28 13.56
N GLU A 186 -18.05 -12.16 14.22
CA GLU A 186 -18.26 -10.86 13.55
C GLU A 186 -17.02 -10.46 12.72
N ARG A 187 -15.82 -10.68 13.26
CA ARG A 187 -14.58 -10.48 12.52
C ARG A 187 -14.48 -11.41 11.31
N VAL A 188 -14.73 -12.70 11.48
CA VAL A 188 -14.72 -13.67 10.37
C VAL A 188 -15.70 -13.25 9.28
N GLN A 189 -16.92 -12.86 9.63
CA GLN A 189 -17.94 -12.41 8.68
C GLN A 189 -17.51 -11.12 7.94
N ARG A 190 -16.86 -10.20 8.65
CA ARG A 190 -16.28 -9.01 8.05
C ARG A 190 -15.22 -9.37 7.01
N ASP A 191 -14.29 -10.25 7.39
CA ASP A 191 -13.20 -10.68 6.52
C ASP A 191 -13.72 -11.50 5.32
N LEU A 192 -14.75 -12.32 5.48
CA LEU A 192 -15.40 -13.06 4.39
C LEU A 192 -16.03 -12.12 3.34
N ARG A 193 -16.70 -11.03 3.78
CA ARG A 193 -17.25 -10.03 2.85
C ARG A 193 -16.14 -9.35 2.02
N LEU A 194 -14.96 -9.11 2.62
CA LEU A 194 -13.82 -8.56 1.90
C LEU A 194 -13.20 -9.56 0.93
N ALA A 195 -13.11 -10.84 1.32
CA ALA A 195 -12.66 -11.91 0.44
C ALA A 195 -13.59 -12.04 -0.78
N GLU A 196 -14.91 -11.98 -0.56
CA GLU A 196 -15.90 -12.03 -1.63
C GLU A 196 -15.72 -10.89 -2.64
N LYS A 197 -15.51 -9.66 -2.17
CA LYS A 197 -15.20 -8.51 -3.04
C LYS A 197 -13.93 -8.73 -3.85
N SER A 198 -12.87 -9.19 -3.22
CA SER A 198 -11.60 -9.48 -3.90
C SER A 198 -11.75 -10.57 -4.96
N LEU A 199 -12.51 -11.63 -4.68
CA LEU A 199 -12.82 -12.68 -5.65
C LEU A 199 -13.69 -12.17 -6.81
N GLY A 200 -14.69 -11.33 -6.51
CA GLY A 200 -15.53 -10.69 -7.52
C GLY A 200 -14.71 -9.79 -8.46
N TYR A 201 -13.76 -9.04 -7.93
CA TYR A 201 -12.83 -8.24 -8.73
C TYR A 201 -11.99 -9.14 -9.65
N LEU A 202 -11.35 -10.19 -9.12
CA LEU A 202 -10.57 -11.14 -9.92
C LEU A 202 -11.41 -11.81 -11.01
N GLN A 203 -12.65 -12.16 -10.70
CA GLN A 203 -13.59 -12.73 -11.67
C GLN A 203 -13.92 -11.73 -12.79
N SER A 204 -14.08 -10.46 -12.47
CA SER A 204 -14.31 -9.40 -13.48
C SER A 204 -13.12 -9.23 -14.42
N LYS A 205 -11.90 -9.58 -13.98
CA LYS A 205 -10.68 -9.63 -14.78
C LYS A 205 -10.49 -10.95 -15.56
N GLY A 206 -11.48 -11.86 -15.50
CA GLY A 206 -11.44 -13.14 -16.20
C GLY A 206 -10.67 -14.25 -15.49
N VAL A 207 -10.28 -14.05 -14.22
CA VAL A 207 -9.61 -15.08 -13.42
C VAL A 207 -10.64 -16.11 -12.96
N ASP A 208 -10.31 -17.40 -13.04
CA ASP A 208 -11.17 -18.47 -12.52
C ASP A 208 -11.08 -18.53 -11.00
N THR A 209 -12.17 -18.17 -10.32
CA THR A 209 -12.27 -18.07 -8.85
C THR A 209 -13.25 -19.09 -8.26
N ARG A 210 -13.67 -20.10 -9.02
CA ARG A 210 -14.74 -21.04 -8.62
C ARG A 210 -14.39 -21.85 -7.37
N ASP A 211 -13.15 -22.27 -7.25
CA ASP A 211 -12.71 -23.08 -6.11
C ASP A 211 -12.57 -22.22 -4.84
N GLU A 212 -12.14 -20.99 -4.97
CA GLU A 212 -12.02 -20.02 -3.88
C GLU A 212 -13.40 -19.59 -3.37
N PHE A 213 -14.40 -19.39 -4.25
CA PHE A 213 -15.79 -19.17 -3.84
C PHE A 213 -16.39 -20.37 -3.10
N ARG A 214 -16.07 -21.60 -3.51
CA ARG A 214 -16.48 -22.80 -2.74
C ARG A 214 -15.83 -22.82 -1.37
N MET A 215 -14.55 -22.47 -1.28
CA MET A 215 -13.82 -22.39 -0.02
C MET A 215 -14.40 -21.31 0.89
N LEU A 216 -14.74 -20.13 0.34
CA LEU A 216 -15.39 -19.04 1.06
C LEU A 216 -16.70 -19.51 1.69
N ASN A 217 -17.60 -20.13 0.92
CA ASN A 217 -18.85 -20.69 1.42
C ASN A 217 -18.64 -21.78 2.49
N THR A 218 -17.56 -22.57 2.38
CA THR A 218 -17.22 -23.58 3.39
C THR A 218 -16.81 -22.92 4.70
N VAL A 219 -15.98 -21.89 4.65
CA VAL A 219 -15.53 -21.12 5.85
C VAL A 219 -16.73 -20.43 6.52
N GLU A 220 -17.65 -19.88 5.74
CA GLU A 220 -18.89 -19.26 6.24
C GLU A 220 -19.75 -20.28 6.99
N MET A 221 -20.00 -21.46 6.40
CA MET A 221 -20.75 -22.53 7.06
C MET A 221 -20.04 -23.05 8.33
N GLU A 222 -18.72 -23.17 8.31
CA GLU A 222 -17.94 -23.56 9.48
C GLU A 222 -18.04 -22.51 10.60
N ASP A 223 -18.05 -21.22 10.25
CA ASP A 223 -18.21 -20.15 11.24
C ASP A 223 -19.58 -20.18 11.91
N GLU A 224 -20.64 -20.44 11.18
CA GLU A 224 -22.00 -20.59 11.72
C GLU A 224 -22.14 -21.80 12.66
N CYS A 225 -21.46 -22.90 12.37
CA CYS A 225 -21.64 -24.17 13.06
C CYS A 225 -20.63 -24.41 14.20
N SER A 226 -19.45 -23.80 14.17
CA SER A 226 -18.34 -24.12 15.08
C SER A 226 -18.25 -23.15 16.25
N GLN A 227 -18.09 -23.70 17.44
CA GLN A 227 -17.72 -22.96 18.63
C GLN A 227 -16.19 -22.75 18.74
N GLU A 228 -15.40 -23.57 18.03
CA GLU A 228 -13.94 -23.47 17.97
C GLU A 228 -13.52 -22.65 16.74
N LYS A 229 -13.38 -21.34 16.89
CA LYS A 229 -13.03 -20.41 15.80
C LYS A 229 -11.61 -20.60 15.25
N LYS A 230 -10.73 -21.32 15.92
CA LYS A 230 -9.33 -21.52 15.50
C LYS A 230 -9.22 -22.17 14.12
N MET A 231 -10.02 -23.21 13.86
CA MET A 231 -10.03 -23.89 12.56
C MET A 231 -10.60 -22.99 11.46
N VAL A 232 -11.67 -22.27 11.76
CA VAL A 232 -12.30 -21.30 10.84
C VAL A 232 -11.28 -20.23 10.43
N LEU A 233 -10.57 -19.65 11.39
CA LEU A 233 -9.53 -18.64 11.13
C LEU A 233 -8.37 -19.19 10.31
N GLN A 234 -8.02 -20.46 10.50
CA GLN A 234 -6.97 -21.10 9.70
C GLN A 234 -7.42 -21.29 8.23
N HIS A 235 -8.66 -21.72 8.00
CA HIS A 235 -9.21 -21.84 6.65
C HIS A 235 -9.39 -20.48 5.99
N LEU A 236 -9.81 -19.46 6.74
CA LEU A 236 -9.87 -18.09 6.27
C LEU A 236 -8.48 -17.57 5.83
N LYS A 237 -7.44 -17.78 6.61
CA LYS A 237 -6.06 -17.43 6.23
C LYS A 237 -5.61 -18.16 4.97
N GLU A 238 -5.99 -19.43 4.80
CA GLU A 238 -5.67 -20.18 3.59
C GLU A 238 -6.40 -19.63 2.36
N LEU A 239 -7.67 -19.26 2.50
CA LEU A 239 -8.43 -18.58 1.45
C LEU A 239 -7.73 -17.27 1.03
N TYR A 240 -7.31 -16.45 1.99
CA TYR A 240 -6.60 -15.21 1.71
C TYR A 240 -5.25 -15.43 1.04
N ARG A 241 -4.48 -16.45 1.42
CA ARG A 241 -3.22 -16.80 0.72
C ARG A 241 -3.45 -17.11 -0.76
N ARG A 242 -4.53 -17.81 -1.09
CA ARG A 242 -4.90 -18.11 -2.48
C ARG A 242 -5.30 -16.85 -3.23
N ILE A 243 -6.13 -15.99 -2.60
CA ILE A 243 -6.52 -14.70 -3.18
C ILE A 243 -5.27 -13.86 -3.49
N GLU A 244 -4.32 -13.73 -2.54
CA GLU A 244 -3.07 -13.00 -2.74
C GLU A 244 -2.23 -13.55 -3.91
N GLN A 245 -2.12 -14.87 -4.01
CA GLN A 245 -1.41 -15.51 -5.12
C GLN A 245 -2.08 -15.22 -6.47
N MET A 246 -3.41 -15.24 -6.51
CA MET A 246 -4.18 -14.94 -7.73
C MET A 246 -4.04 -13.46 -8.11
N GLN A 247 -4.12 -12.54 -7.14
CA GLN A 247 -3.93 -11.11 -7.36
C GLN A 247 -2.52 -10.80 -7.86
N LEU A 248 -1.48 -11.40 -7.24
CA LEU A 248 -0.10 -11.24 -7.69
C LEU A 248 0.10 -11.77 -9.10
N LYS A 249 -0.46 -12.95 -9.40
CA LYS A 249 -0.40 -13.52 -10.74
C LYS A 249 -1.06 -12.60 -11.77
N GLN A 250 -2.27 -12.13 -11.48
CA GLN A 250 -3.00 -11.22 -12.36
C GLN A 250 -2.20 -9.93 -12.61
N LYS A 251 -1.67 -9.33 -11.54
CA LYS A 251 -0.85 -8.12 -11.65
C LYS A 251 0.40 -8.33 -12.50
N LEU A 252 1.06 -9.49 -12.38
CA LEU A 252 2.20 -9.85 -13.21
C LEU A 252 1.82 -10.04 -14.69
N ASP A 253 0.69 -10.68 -14.95
CA ASP A 253 0.21 -10.92 -16.31
C ASP A 253 -0.22 -9.60 -16.97
N ASP A 254 -0.91 -8.70 -16.24
CA ASP A 254 -1.29 -7.36 -16.70
C ASP A 254 -0.04 -6.50 -17.01
N GLU A 255 0.98 -6.53 -16.14
CA GLU A 255 2.21 -5.75 -16.34
C GLU A 255 3.06 -6.30 -17.49
N GLU A 256 3.07 -7.61 -17.69
CA GLU A 256 3.71 -8.24 -18.86
C GLU A 256 3.06 -7.77 -20.17
N GLU A 257 1.73 -7.70 -20.23
CA GLU A 257 0.98 -7.22 -21.40
C GLU A 257 1.24 -5.73 -21.65
N ASN A 258 1.20 -4.92 -20.58
CA ASN A 258 1.51 -3.49 -20.61
C ASN A 258 2.93 -3.26 -21.16
N LEU A 259 3.92 -3.94 -20.61
CA LEU A 259 5.32 -3.82 -21.01
C LEU A 259 5.54 -4.23 -22.49
N LYS A 260 4.90 -5.30 -22.95
CA LYS A 260 4.94 -5.72 -24.36
C LYS A 260 4.31 -4.67 -25.28
N THR A 261 3.22 -4.08 -24.85
CA THR A 261 2.51 -3.04 -25.60
C THR A 261 3.39 -1.81 -25.78
N TRP A 262 4.00 -1.31 -24.70
CA TRP A 262 4.92 -0.19 -24.73
C TRP A 262 6.15 -0.46 -25.62
N LEU A 263 6.76 -1.63 -25.47
CA LEU A 263 7.91 -2.02 -26.32
C LEU A 263 7.53 -2.10 -27.80
N GLN A 264 6.32 -2.57 -28.11
CA GLN A 264 5.83 -2.62 -29.48
C GLN A 264 5.58 -1.23 -30.05
N GLN A 265 5.04 -0.32 -29.25
CA GLN A 265 4.84 1.08 -29.65
C GLN A 265 6.18 1.77 -29.89
N LEU A 266 7.14 1.65 -28.97
CA LEU A 266 8.50 2.19 -29.15
C LEU A 266 9.16 1.69 -30.43
N LYS A 267 9.03 0.40 -30.74
CA LYS A 267 9.55 -0.16 -32.02
C LYS A 267 8.89 0.45 -33.25
N ARG A 268 7.59 0.79 -33.20
CA ARG A 268 6.91 1.49 -34.29
C ARG A 268 7.45 2.90 -34.46
N HIS A 269 7.62 3.65 -33.36
CA HIS A 269 8.15 5.01 -33.42
C HIS A 269 9.62 5.01 -33.87
N GLN A 270 10.41 4.00 -33.52
CA GLN A 270 11.77 3.82 -34.02
C GLN A 270 11.84 3.78 -35.56
N LEU A 271 10.87 3.15 -36.23
CA LEU A 271 10.83 3.08 -37.69
C LEU A 271 10.62 4.45 -38.36
N HIS A 272 9.99 5.41 -37.66
CA HIS A 272 9.66 6.73 -38.20
C HIS A 272 10.62 7.83 -37.72
N TYR A 273 11.10 7.76 -36.48
CA TYR A 273 11.82 8.82 -35.81
C TYR A 273 13.20 8.40 -35.29
N GLY A 274 13.50 7.10 -35.29
CA GLY A 274 14.70 6.56 -34.67
C GLY A 274 15.97 6.68 -35.52
N ASN A 275 17.11 6.46 -34.90
CA ASN A 275 18.42 6.36 -35.51
C ASN A 275 19.12 5.06 -35.09
N LEU A 276 20.37 4.83 -35.51
CA LEU A 276 21.14 3.61 -35.18
C LEU A 276 21.43 3.47 -33.68
N GLU A 277 21.59 4.56 -32.97
CA GLU A 277 21.85 4.58 -31.53
C GLU A 277 20.60 4.14 -30.76
N THR A 278 19.44 4.74 -31.08
CA THR A 278 18.14 4.36 -30.49
C THR A 278 17.78 2.92 -30.84
N GLU A 279 18.10 2.43 -32.05
CA GLU A 279 17.88 1.03 -32.42
C GLU A 279 18.70 0.06 -31.55
N SER A 280 19.96 0.40 -31.27
CA SER A 280 20.82 -0.40 -30.39
C SER A 280 20.26 -0.44 -28.97
N HIS A 281 19.83 0.71 -28.46
CA HIS A 281 19.24 0.82 -27.12
C HIS A 281 17.95 0.01 -27.00
N ILE A 282 17.05 0.07 -27.99
CA ILE A 282 15.83 -0.75 -28.01
C ILE A 282 16.12 -2.25 -27.98
N LYS A 283 17.19 -2.71 -28.65
CA LYS A 283 17.61 -4.13 -28.57
C LYS A 283 18.08 -4.53 -27.16
N GLU A 284 18.71 -3.61 -26.43
CA GLU A 284 19.10 -3.83 -25.03
C GLU A 284 17.87 -3.86 -24.11
N LEU A 285 16.94 -2.94 -24.28
CA LEU A 285 15.66 -2.93 -23.57
C LEU A 285 14.87 -4.21 -23.81
N GLU A 286 14.79 -4.69 -25.06
CA GLU A 286 14.11 -5.95 -25.38
C GLU A 286 14.71 -7.15 -24.61
N ARG A 287 16.04 -7.20 -24.48
CA ARG A 287 16.71 -8.23 -23.67
C ARG A 287 16.39 -8.08 -22.16
N ALA A 288 16.31 -6.83 -21.67
CA ALA A 288 15.95 -6.54 -20.28
C ALA A 288 14.49 -6.93 -20.00
N VAL A 289 13.57 -6.59 -20.90
CA VAL A 289 12.15 -6.98 -20.85
C VAL A 289 12.02 -8.51 -20.81
N ASN A 290 12.66 -9.23 -21.71
CA ASN A 290 12.60 -10.69 -21.73
C ASN A 290 13.12 -11.32 -20.43
N ARG A 291 14.15 -10.73 -19.80
CA ARG A 291 14.67 -11.20 -18.51
C ARG A 291 13.69 -10.91 -17.37
N ALA A 292 13.15 -9.69 -17.29
CA ALA A 292 12.19 -9.30 -16.26
C ALA A 292 10.92 -10.19 -16.31
N VAL A 293 10.38 -10.43 -17.50
CA VAL A 293 9.25 -11.34 -17.74
C VAL A 293 9.59 -12.78 -17.34
N PHE A 294 10.74 -13.28 -17.76
CA PHE A 294 11.18 -14.64 -17.43
C PHE A 294 11.31 -14.87 -15.91
N HIS A 295 11.86 -13.89 -15.20
CA HIS A 295 12.00 -13.96 -13.73
C HIS A 295 10.73 -13.53 -12.97
N ARG A 296 9.68 -13.07 -13.67
CA ARG A 296 8.46 -12.52 -13.08
C ARG A 296 8.75 -11.43 -12.04
N ASP A 297 9.70 -10.56 -12.35
CA ASP A 297 10.14 -9.46 -11.49
C ASP A 297 9.27 -8.22 -11.75
N LEU A 298 8.21 -8.07 -10.93
CA LEU A 298 7.23 -7.00 -11.07
C LEU A 298 7.88 -5.61 -10.97
N GLY A 299 8.77 -5.41 -10.00
CA GLY A 299 9.46 -4.13 -9.81
C GLY A 299 10.27 -3.75 -11.04
N LYS A 300 11.00 -4.74 -11.60
CA LYS A 300 11.78 -4.50 -12.82
C LYS A 300 10.92 -4.30 -14.05
N MET A 301 9.76 -4.95 -14.14
CA MET A 301 8.80 -4.70 -15.23
C MET A 301 8.30 -3.26 -15.19
N GLN A 302 7.91 -2.75 -14.02
CA GLN A 302 7.45 -1.37 -13.82
C GLN A 302 8.53 -0.33 -14.17
N GLU A 303 9.76 -0.52 -13.67
CA GLU A 303 10.89 0.34 -14.05
C GLU A 303 11.09 0.38 -15.58
N LEU A 304 10.96 -0.76 -16.25
CA LEU A 304 11.12 -0.82 -17.70
C LEU A 304 9.96 -0.17 -18.45
N VAL A 305 8.73 -0.20 -17.94
CA VAL A 305 7.60 0.55 -18.51
C VAL A 305 7.89 2.04 -18.44
N ASP A 306 8.35 2.55 -17.30
CA ASP A 306 8.69 3.96 -17.14
C ASP A 306 9.84 4.38 -18.08
N GLU A 307 10.88 3.56 -18.19
CA GLU A 307 12.00 3.82 -19.10
C GLU A 307 11.55 3.83 -20.57
N ILE A 308 10.81 2.80 -21.00
CA ILE A 308 10.34 2.66 -22.38
C ILE A 308 9.37 3.79 -22.73
N SER A 309 8.42 4.12 -21.86
CA SER A 309 7.45 5.18 -22.09
C SER A 309 8.12 6.56 -22.20
N SER A 310 9.16 6.81 -21.37
CA SER A 310 9.94 8.05 -21.45
C SER A 310 10.70 8.17 -22.79
N ILE A 311 11.32 7.08 -23.25
CA ILE A 311 12.04 7.07 -24.53
C ILE A 311 11.07 7.25 -25.70
N ASP A 312 9.92 6.55 -25.66
CA ASP A 312 8.87 6.65 -26.65
C ASP A 312 8.31 8.06 -26.77
N TYR A 313 8.02 8.68 -25.62
CA TYR A 313 7.57 10.07 -25.55
C TYR A 313 8.58 11.03 -26.18
N ASN A 314 9.85 10.92 -25.81
CA ASN A 314 10.90 11.80 -26.34
C ASN A 314 11.14 11.61 -27.84
N MET A 315 10.97 10.38 -28.37
CA MET A 315 11.14 10.05 -29.79
C MET A 315 10.02 10.58 -30.65
N ALA A 316 8.77 10.50 -30.17
CA ALA A 316 7.58 10.86 -30.90
C ALA A 316 6.85 12.10 -30.33
N LYS A 317 7.59 12.99 -29.69
CA LYS A 317 7.06 14.14 -28.93
C LYS A 317 6.04 14.97 -29.69
N ALA A 318 6.32 15.31 -30.95
CA ALA A 318 5.41 16.11 -31.78
C ALA A 318 4.08 15.38 -32.07
N ASP A 319 4.12 14.07 -32.26
CA ASP A 319 2.89 13.30 -32.48
C ASP A 319 2.10 13.10 -31.19
N HIS A 320 2.78 12.99 -30.06
CA HIS A 320 2.12 12.98 -28.75
C HIS A 320 1.35 14.31 -28.50
N MET A 321 1.96 15.46 -28.82
CA MET A 321 1.29 16.77 -28.68
C MET A 321 0.03 16.84 -29.56
N ARG A 322 0.12 16.37 -30.80
CA ARG A 322 -1.05 16.30 -31.72
C ARG A 322 -2.11 15.34 -31.20
N ALA A 323 -1.73 14.18 -30.71
CA ALA A 323 -2.67 13.21 -30.13
C ALA A 323 -3.40 13.78 -28.92
N CYS A 324 -2.68 14.46 -28.00
CA CYS A 324 -3.27 15.17 -26.86
C CYS A 324 -4.26 16.23 -27.30
N TYR A 325 -3.89 17.07 -28.30
CA TYR A 325 -4.78 18.09 -28.84
C TYR A 325 -6.11 17.48 -29.33
N TYR A 326 -6.05 16.41 -30.13
CA TYR A 326 -7.26 15.76 -30.63
C TYR A 326 -8.08 15.06 -29.54
N LYS A 327 -7.44 14.54 -28.50
CA LYS A 327 -8.12 13.99 -27.33
C LYS A 327 -8.89 15.10 -26.62
N PHE A 328 -8.23 16.19 -26.28
CA PHE A 328 -8.84 17.32 -25.57
C PHE A 328 -9.95 17.99 -26.38
N MET A 329 -9.78 18.14 -27.69
CA MET A 329 -10.82 18.63 -28.60
C MET A 329 -12.11 17.81 -28.53
N ARG A 330 -12.01 16.49 -28.43
CA ARG A 330 -13.21 15.62 -28.32
C ARG A 330 -13.87 15.71 -26.94
N GLU A 331 -13.13 16.04 -25.93
CA GLU A 331 -13.59 15.99 -24.55
C GLU A 331 -13.84 17.37 -23.94
N ILE A 332 -13.55 18.45 -24.66
CA ILE A 332 -13.66 19.83 -24.13
C ILE A 332 -15.08 20.21 -23.74
N GLU A 333 -16.09 19.63 -24.37
CA GLU A 333 -17.49 19.93 -24.07
C GLU A 333 -18.01 19.22 -22.80
N ASP A 334 -17.31 18.21 -22.33
CA ASP A 334 -17.64 17.49 -21.10
C ASP A 334 -17.08 18.25 -19.87
N LYS A 335 -17.95 19.04 -19.21
CA LYS A 335 -17.57 19.88 -18.06
C LYS A 335 -17.01 19.09 -16.88
N GLU A 336 -17.43 17.85 -16.70
CA GLU A 336 -17.00 17.01 -15.58
C GLU A 336 -15.53 16.61 -15.69
N LYS A 337 -14.96 16.68 -16.90
CA LYS A 337 -13.55 16.33 -17.15
C LYS A 337 -12.56 17.46 -16.93
N TRP A 338 -13.00 18.65 -16.53
CA TRP A 338 -12.12 19.82 -16.47
C TRP A 338 -12.20 20.60 -15.18
N HIS A 339 -11.06 20.96 -14.64
CA HIS A 339 -10.91 21.96 -13.59
C HIS A 339 -10.88 23.38 -14.18
N GLY A 340 -12.00 23.88 -14.66
CA GLY A 340 -12.09 25.19 -15.33
C GLY A 340 -12.13 25.07 -16.86
N GLN A 341 -13.28 24.67 -17.38
CA GLN A 341 -13.52 24.43 -18.81
C GLN A 341 -13.17 25.63 -19.70
N ASP A 342 -13.45 26.87 -19.26
CA ASP A 342 -13.17 28.07 -20.07
C ASP A 342 -11.65 28.31 -20.19
N ALA A 343 -10.89 28.09 -19.15
CA ALA A 343 -9.42 28.13 -19.21
C ALA A 343 -8.89 27.03 -20.15
N ALA A 344 -9.41 25.81 -20.03
CA ALA A 344 -9.02 24.70 -20.90
C ALA A 344 -9.30 24.98 -22.37
N ARG A 345 -10.43 25.62 -22.70
CA ARG A 345 -10.74 26.05 -24.10
C ARG A 345 -9.71 27.04 -24.60
N SER A 346 -9.34 28.04 -23.79
CA SER A 346 -8.35 29.05 -24.19
C SER A 346 -6.97 28.42 -24.48
N HIS A 347 -6.50 27.55 -23.62
CA HIS A 347 -5.23 26.84 -23.82
C HIS A 347 -5.29 25.85 -25.00
N LEU A 348 -6.43 25.23 -25.24
CA LEU A 348 -6.64 24.36 -26.38
C LEU A 348 -6.58 25.11 -27.70
N GLU A 349 -7.13 26.33 -27.77
CA GLU A 349 -7.01 27.22 -28.93
C GLU A 349 -5.55 27.64 -29.19
N ILE A 350 -4.80 27.96 -28.11
CA ILE A 350 -3.38 28.28 -28.20
C ILE A 350 -2.60 27.09 -28.76
N LEU A 351 -2.77 25.89 -28.17
CA LEU A 351 -2.10 24.68 -28.62
C LEU A 351 -2.44 24.38 -30.11
N GLY A 352 -3.71 24.52 -30.51
CA GLY A 352 -4.13 24.34 -31.88
C GLY A 352 -3.45 25.31 -32.86
N LYS A 353 -3.21 26.55 -32.45
CA LYS A 353 -2.45 27.56 -33.23
C LYS A 353 -0.97 27.18 -33.33
N LEU A 354 -0.31 26.80 -32.20
CA LEU A 354 1.08 26.37 -32.15
C LEU A 354 1.33 25.15 -33.04
N LEU A 355 0.44 24.18 -33.02
CA LEU A 355 0.51 22.99 -33.88
C LEU A 355 0.36 23.33 -35.37
N LYS A 356 -0.53 24.26 -35.69
CA LYS A 356 -0.76 24.71 -37.08
C LYS A 356 0.42 25.52 -37.65
N GLU A 357 1.06 26.30 -36.81
CA GLU A 357 2.19 27.16 -37.17
C GLU A 357 3.53 26.40 -37.11
N ASN A 358 3.54 25.11 -36.71
CA ASN A 358 4.72 24.32 -36.41
C ASN A 358 5.71 25.06 -35.44
N ALA A 359 5.16 25.68 -34.41
CA ALA A 359 5.93 26.37 -33.38
C ALA A 359 6.96 25.45 -32.69
N PRO A 360 7.94 25.98 -31.97
CA PRO A 360 8.89 25.15 -31.20
C PRO A 360 8.19 24.12 -30.31
N ILE A 361 8.78 22.93 -30.22
CA ILE A 361 8.17 21.80 -29.50
C ILE A 361 8.00 22.10 -28.01
N GLU A 362 8.90 22.90 -27.45
CA GLU A 362 8.87 23.34 -26.05
C GLU A 362 7.60 24.16 -25.74
N GLU A 363 7.20 25.04 -26.63
CA GLU A 363 5.97 25.83 -26.49
C GLU A 363 4.71 24.96 -26.57
N GLN A 364 4.71 23.97 -27.48
CA GLN A 364 3.61 23.02 -27.60
C GLN A 364 3.50 22.12 -26.37
N GLU A 365 4.64 21.75 -25.78
CA GLU A 365 4.72 20.93 -24.56
C GLU A 365 4.18 21.69 -23.35
N GLU A 366 4.58 22.96 -23.19
CA GLU A 366 4.10 23.82 -22.10
C GLU A 366 2.56 23.92 -22.10
N GLU A 367 1.97 24.23 -23.25
CA GLU A 367 0.52 24.32 -23.39
C GLU A 367 -0.19 22.96 -23.14
N THR A 368 0.44 21.88 -23.58
CA THR A 368 -0.09 20.53 -23.34
C THR A 368 -0.04 20.17 -21.87
N GLN A 369 1.01 20.54 -21.14
CA GLN A 369 1.12 20.33 -19.70
C GLN A 369 0.03 21.10 -18.94
N ILE A 370 -0.21 22.37 -19.31
CA ILE A 370 -1.29 23.17 -18.71
C ILE A 370 -2.64 22.48 -18.91
N LEU A 371 -2.90 21.98 -20.12
CA LEU A 371 -4.15 21.26 -20.40
C LEU A 371 -4.28 19.98 -19.58
N TRP A 372 -3.19 19.24 -19.34
CA TRP A 372 -3.21 18.08 -18.46
C TRP A 372 -3.48 18.45 -17.01
N MET A 373 -2.95 19.57 -16.51
CA MET A 373 -3.25 20.07 -15.14
C MET A 373 -4.72 20.48 -14.99
N LEU A 374 -5.35 20.94 -16.08
CA LEU A 374 -6.77 21.29 -16.09
C LEU A 374 -7.68 20.08 -16.34
N TYR A 375 -7.13 18.96 -16.82
CA TYR A 375 -7.88 17.74 -17.11
C TYR A 375 -7.97 16.86 -15.88
N LYS A 376 -9.21 16.53 -15.47
CA LYS A 376 -9.43 15.63 -14.32
C LYS A 376 -9.05 14.21 -14.70
N SER A 377 -8.11 13.63 -13.97
CA SER A 377 -7.75 12.23 -14.10
C SER A 377 -8.91 11.30 -13.71
N GLN A 378 -8.82 10.02 -14.02
CA GLN A 378 -9.81 9.05 -13.51
C GLN A 378 -9.74 8.90 -11.98
N GLU A 379 -8.56 9.19 -11.37
CA GLU A 379 -8.37 9.21 -9.93
C GLU A 379 -9.13 10.37 -9.28
N ASP A 380 -9.09 11.57 -9.86
CA ASP A 380 -9.94 12.71 -9.42
C ASP A 380 -11.44 12.42 -9.55
N LYS A 381 -11.82 11.53 -10.49
CA LYS A 381 -13.22 11.09 -10.65
C LYS A 381 -13.62 10.06 -9.60
N ALA A 382 -12.73 9.18 -9.19
CA ALA A 382 -12.99 8.24 -8.10
C ALA A 382 -13.23 9.01 -6.78
N GLU A 383 -12.49 10.08 -6.53
CA GLU A 383 -12.72 10.98 -5.40
C GLU A 383 -14.03 11.78 -5.51
N SER A 384 -14.44 12.20 -6.72
CA SER A 384 -15.68 12.96 -6.90
C SER A 384 -16.94 12.09 -6.98
N VAL A 385 -16.85 10.86 -7.48
CA VAL A 385 -17.98 9.90 -7.55
C VAL A 385 -18.22 9.23 -6.20
N SER A 386 -17.21 9.14 -5.33
CA SER A 386 -17.42 8.73 -3.94
C SER A 386 -18.27 9.74 -3.14
N ASN A 387 -18.38 10.98 -3.62
CA ASN A 387 -19.24 12.01 -3.03
C ASN A 387 -20.69 12.01 -3.55
N GLU A 388 -21.02 11.26 -4.62
CA GLU A 388 -22.36 11.26 -5.23
C GLU A 388 -23.12 9.93 -5.16
N ASN A 389 -22.48 8.85 -4.74
CA ASN A 389 -23.15 7.55 -4.59
C ASN A 389 -23.04 7.03 -3.15
N GLU A 390 -24.11 7.22 -2.42
CA GLU A 390 -24.35 6.77 -1.04
C GLU A 390 -24.33 5.26 -0.83
N ASP A 391 -23.64 4.46 -1.64
CA ASP A 391 -23.72 2.99 -1.52
C ASP A 391 -22.41 2.26 -1.76
N SER A 392 -21.28 2.83 -1.37
CA SER A 392 -20.02 2.08 -1.30
C SER A 392 -19.28 2.36 0.00
N SER A 393 -19.87 1.80 1.05
CA SER A 393 -19.24 1.55 2.35
C SER A 393 -17.92 0.80 2.22
N GLN A 394 -16.95 1.19 2.99
CA GLN A 394 -15.85 0.38 3.52
C GLN A 394 -14.43 0.84 3.20
N LEU A 395 -13.91 1.60 4.15
CA LEU A 395 -12.47 1.75 4.35
C LEU A 395 -12.05 1.62 5.82
N LEU A 396 -12.90 1.96 6.76
CA LEU A 396 -12.83 1.50 8.15
C LEU A 396 -14.18 0.85 8.45
N TYR A 397 -14.17 -0.35 8.97
CA TYR A 397 -15.29 -1.27 9.02
C TYR A 397 -16.50 -0.85 9.89
N HIS A 398 -17.69 -1.29 9.45
CA HIS A 398 -18.80 -1.55 10.33
C HIS A 398 -18.56 -2.78 11.18
#